data_a6dbd708cdb8c9f12000498e7e671b53
#
_entry.id   a6dbd708cdb8c9f12000498e7e671b53
#
_cell.length_a   1.000
_cell.length_b   1.000
_cell.length_c   1.000
_cell.angle_alpha   90.00
_cell.angle_beta   90.00
_cell.angle_gamma   90.00
#
_symmetry.space_group_name_H-M   'P 1'
#
loop_
_entity.id
_entity.type
_entity.pdbx_description
1 polymer ?
#
loop_
_entity_poly.entity_id
_entity_poly.type
_entity_poly.pdbx_seq_one_letter_code
_entity_poly.pdbx_strand_id
1 'polypeptide(L)'
;MIRILTDSACDILPAEAQQLGVTVIPLNVTLEDGTVLRDGIDMTPSEYYAHLAACRKLPTTSQPSPEQFERLYLDAAAAGDEVLGIFLSDALSGTGQCAKIAADLANVDNVVFVNTENVCLGQSLLVRLAVQLRDAGKTITQIAADLEKAKQHLHLVAAVDDLKYLRKGGRLSAAAAVAGGMLGIKPILAVIEGKVVLAGKARGLPGVYVALFKKIDEMGGIHPGYTPLLGYTVNPRELQPLLTYLQDNLHLDAPLVRQIGCVIGTHTGPGAFGIAFFDKELVLE
;
A
#
# COMPACT_ATOMS: atom_id res chain seq x y z
N MET A 1 -19.08 -1.19 18.24
CA MET A 1 -18.68 -0.38 17.04
C MET A 1 -17.77 -1.22 16.15
N ILE A 2 -17.57 -0.84 14.85
CA ILE A 2 -16.58 -1.49 13.98
C ILE A 2 -15.27 -0.71 14.07
N ARG A 3 -14.22 -1.34 14.58
CA ARG A 3 -12.85 -0.81 14.58
C ARG A 3 -12.13 -1.29 13.35
N ILE A 4 -11.65 -0.37 12.53
CA ILE A 4 -10.82 -0.72 11.35
C ILE A 4 -9.36 -0.74 11.77
N LEU A 5 -8.69 -1.87 11.53
CA LEU A 5 -7.29 -2.12 11.83
C LEU A 5 -6.53 -2.40 10.54
N THR A 6 -5.39 -1.74 10.35
CA THR A 6 -4.50 -1.97 9.21
C THR A 6 -3.04 -1.90 9.65
N ASP A 7 -2.12 -2.14 8.75
CA ASP A 7 -0.68 -1.99 9.00
C ASP A 7 -0.09 -0.78 8.27
N SER A 8 1.11 -0.36 8.67
CA SER A 8 1.74 0.87 8.17
C SER A 8 2.15 0.84 6.69
N ALA A 9 2.16 -0.36 6.06
CA ALA A 9 2.41 -0.43 4.62
C ALA A 9 1.31 0.24 3.78
N CYS A 10 0.17 0.64 4.38
CA CYS A 10 -0.87 1.44 3.72
C CYS A 10 -0.51 2.92 3.53
N ASP A 11 0.58 3.41 4.14
CA ASP A 11 1.03 4.80 4.08
C ASP A 11 -0.03 5.85 4.53
N ILE A 12 -0.98 5.44 5.39
CA ILE A 12 -1.91 6.36 6.07
C ILE A 12 -1.17 7.01 7.23
N LEU A 13 -1.05 8.34 7.18
CA LEU A 13 -0.33 9.10 8.19
C LEU A 13 -1.08 9.10 9.53
N PRO A 14 -0.39 9.23 10.69
CA PRO A 14 -1.03 9.19 12.01
C PRO A 14 -2.19 10.17 12.21
N ALA A 15 -2.03 11.43 11.78
CA ALA A 15 -3.09 12.43 11.86
C ALA A 15 -4.32 12.06 11.02
N GLU A 16 -4.10 11.46 9.86
CA GLU A 16 -5.15 10.99 8.99
C GLU A 16 -5.84 9.73 9.53
N ALA A 17 -5.07 8.80 10.08
CA ALA A 17 -5.60 7.60 10.74
C ALA A 17 -6.57 7.99 11.88
N GLN A 18 -6.21 9.01 12.65
CA GLN A 18 -7.08 9.58 13.69
C GLN A 18 -8.38 10.16 13.12
N GLN A 19 -8.31 10.92 12.01
CA GLN A 19 -9.48 11.50 11.35
C GLN A 19 -10.41 10.42 10.77
N LEU A 20 -9.83 9.36 10.23
CA LEU A 20 -10.57 8.22 9.66
C LEU A 20 -11.10 7.25 10.74
N GLY A 21 -10.68 7.39 11.99
CA GLY A 21 -10.99 6.42 13.04
C GLY A 21 -10.45 5.02 12.73
N VAL A 22 -9.20 4.97 12.24
CA VAL A 22 -8.49 3.73 11.86
C VAL A 22 -7.28 3.55 12.78
N THR A 23 -7.03 2.33 13.21
CA THR A 23 -5.80 1.96 13.92
C THR A 23 -4.79 1.41 12.94
N VAL A 24 -3.59 2.01 12.91
CA VAL A 24 -2.47 1.57 12.07
C VAL A 24 -1.40 0.93 12.95
N ILE A 25 -1.13 -0.37 12.74
CA ILE A 25 -0.04 -1.09 13.42
C ILE A 25 1.25 -0.88 12.65
N PRO A 26 2.33 -0.40 13.29
CA PRO A 26 3.59 -0.18 12.61
C PRO A 26 4.30 -1.51 12.30
N LEU A 27 4.75 -1.67 11.06
CA LEU A 27 5.79 -2.61 10.70
C LEU A 27 7.14 -2.06 11.16
N ASN A 28 8.17 -2.91 11.16
CA ASN A 28 9.51 -2.50 11.57
C ASN A 28 10.46 -2.42 10.38
N VAL A 29 11.40 -1.48 10.46
CA VAL A 29 12.57 -1.36 9.58
C VAL A 29 13.81 -1.51 10.43
N THR A 30 14.66 -2.48 10.10
CA THR A 30 15.96 -2.68 10.77
C THR A 30 17.06 -2.08 9.90
N LEU A 31 17.75 -1.09 10.44
CA LEU A 31 18.88 -0.40 9.80
C LEU A 31 20.16 -1.27 9.81
N GLU A 32 21.20 -0.82 9.10
CA GLU A 32 22.46 -1.57 8.98
C GLU A 32 23.22 -1.75 10.29
N ASP A 33 23.03 -0.85 11.26
CA ASP A 33 23.61 -0.88 12.60
C ASP A 33 22.81 -1.75 13.60
N GLY A 34 21.69 -2.32 13.17
CA GLY A 34 20.78 -3.11 13.99
C GLY A 34 19.67 -2.30 14.68
N THR A 35 19.64 -0.98 14.52
CA THR A 35 18.55 -0.14 15.04
C THR A 35 17.23 -0.55 14.39
N VAL A 36 16.19 -0.76 15.20
CA VAL A 36 14.84 -1.09 14.74
C VAL A 36 13.96 0.13 14.86
N LEU A 37 13.38 0.55 13.75
CA LEU A 37 12.47 1.69 13.65
C LEU A 37 11.04 1.19 13.39
N ARG A 38 10.07 1.80 14.05
CA ARG A 38 8.64 1.62 13.76
C ARG A 38 8.24 2.54 12.63
N ASP A 39 7.76 1.96 11.55
CA ASP A 39 7.37 2.70 10.35
C ASP A 39 6.24 3.70 10.62
N GLY A 40 6.40 4.92 10.12
CA GLY A 40 5.46 6.03 10.33
C GLY A 40 5.49 6.66 11.73
N ILE A 41 6.38 6.21 12.64
CA ILE A 41 6.48 6.68 14.03
C ILE A 41 7.86 7.24 14.33
N ASP A 42 8.92 6.44 14.14
CA ASP A 42 10.26 6.77 14.68
C ASP A 42 11.12 7.56 13.69
N MET A 43 10.74 7.63 12.43
CA MET A 43 11.44 8.36 11.38
C MET A 43 10.48 8.82 10.29
N THR A 44 10.67 10.01 9.78
CA THR A 44 9.92 10.50 8.61
C THR A 44 10.42 9.84 7.32
N PRO A 45 9.57 9.71 6.27
CA PRO A 45 10.01 9.19 4.99
C PRO A 45 11.21 9.97 4.41
N SER A 46 11.23 11.29 4.52
CA SER A 46 12.33 12.11 4.00
C SER A 46 13.66 11.81 4.67
N GLU A 47 13.70 11.68 6.00
CA GLU A 47 14.88 11.29 6.75
C GLU A 47 15.33 9.87 6.36
N TYR A 48 14.36 8.97 6.21
CA TYR A 48 14.64 7.60 5.81
C TYR A 48 15.29 7.50 4.42
N TYR A 49 14.78 8.22 3.42
CA TYR A 49 15.40 8.21 2.08
C TYR A 49 16.80 8.80 2.07
N ALA A 50 17.09 9.81 2.89
CA ALA A 50 18.43 10.33 3.07
C ALA A 50 19.37 9.24 3.66
N HIS A 51 18.90 8.51 4.67
CA HIS A 51 19.62 7.36 5.25
C HIS A 51 19.81 6.24 4.23
N LEU A 52 18.76 5.86 3.50
CA LEU A 52 18.79 4.79 2.47
C LEU A 52 19.80 5.09 1.35
N ALA A 53 19.96 6.37 0.98
CA ALA A 53 20.94 6.78 -0.02
C ALA A 53 22.40 6.66 0.47
N ALA A 54 22.61 6.77 1.79
CA ALA A 54 23.94 6.75 2.42
C ALA A 54 24.36 5.36 2.92
N CYS A 55 23.42 4.42 3.11
CA CYS A 55 23.68 3.12 3.71
C CYS A 55 24.52 2.22 2.78
N ARG A 56 25.41 1.41 3.37
CA ARG A 56 26.23 0.41 2.67
C ARG A 56 25.49 -0.92 2.51
N LYS A 57 24.73 -1.30 3.54
CA LYS A 57 23.87 -2.47 3.56
C LYS A 57 22.40 -2.00 3.60
N LEU A 58 21.59 -2.51 2.70
CA LEU A 58 20.17 -2.14 2.68
C LEU A 58 19.49 -2.57 3.97
N PRO A 59 18.61 -1.72 4.52
CA PRO A 59 17.71 -2.08 5.62
C PRO A 59 16.84 -3.28 5.27
N THR A 60 16.29 -3.91 6.30
CA THR A 60 15.31 -5.01 6.18
C THR A 60 14.03 -4.66 6.89
N THR A 61 12.93 -5.31 6.52
CA THR A 61 11.62 -5.08 7.14
C THR A 61 11.12 -6.33 7.83
N SER A 62 10.31 -6.16 8.88
CA SER A 62 9.61 -7.23 9.54
C SER A 62 8.18 -6.84 9.90
N GLN A 63 7.31 -7.85 9.99
CA GLN A 63 5.94 -7.71 10.44
C GLN A 63 5.86 -7.31 11.92
N PRO A 64 4.70 -6.82 12.42
CA PRO A 64 4.45 -6.61 13.84
C PRO A 64 4.49 -7.93 14.62
N SER A 65 4.67 -7.87 15.94
CA SER A 65 4.58 -9.07 16.78
C SER A 65 3.12 -9.46 17.06
N PRO A 66 2.84 -10.76 17.33
CA PRO A 66 1.49 -11.21 17.70
C PRO A 66 0.90 -10.48 18.89
N GLU A 67 1.71 -10.14 19.90
CA GLU A 67 1.27 -9.46 21.12
C GLU A 67 0.71 -8.06 20.85
N GLN A 68 1.16 -7.39 19.80
CA GLN A 68 0.62 -6.08 19.40
C GLN A 68 -0.82 -6.19 18.90
N PHE A 69 -1.13 -7.25 18.15
CA PHE A 69 -2.48 -7.55 17.67
C PHE A 69 -3.38 -8.04 18.82
N GLU A 70 -2.88 -8.98 19.63
CA GLU A 70 -3.61 -9.57 20.76
C GLU A 70 -4.19 -8.50 21.67
N ARG A 71 -3.35 -7.52 22.09
CA ARG A 71 -3.80 -6.41 22.92
C ARG A 71 -5.00 -5.66 22.31
N LEU A 72 -4.93 -5.34 21.01
CA LEU A 72 -5.99 -4.60 20.31
C LEU A 72 -7.29 -5.41 20.22
N TYR A 73 -7.18 -6.73 20.03
CA TYR A 73 -8.35 -7.60 19.97
C TYR A 73 -9.03 -7.76 21.31
N LEU A 74 -8.25 -7.95 22.39
CA LEU A 74 -8.77 -8.04 23.75
C LEU A 74 -9.44 -6.73 24.20
N ASP A 75 -8.83 -5.58 23.87
CA ASP A 75 -9.42 -4.26 24.16
C ASP A 75 -10.73 -4.05 23.38
N ALA A 76 -10.82 -4.51 22.13
CA ALA A 76 -12.04 -4.44 21.36
C ALA A 76 -13.13 -5.38 21.91
N ALA A 77 -12.78 -6.61 22.22
CA ALA A 77 -13.70 -7.58 22.80
C ALA A 77 -14.28 -7.11 24.15
N ALA A 78 -13.44 -6.54 25.02
CA ALA A 78 -13.86 -5.98 26.30
C ALA A 78 -14.83 -4.80 26.13
N ALA A 79 -14.75 -4.05 25.03
CA ALA A 79 -15.66 -2.96 24.69
C ALA A 79 -16.94 -3.41 23.95
N GLY A 80 -17.03 -4.69 23.57
CA GLY A 80 -18.11 -5.21 22.73
C GLY A 80 -18.05 -4.70 21.28
N ASP A 81 -16.83 -4.35 20.81
CA ASP A 81 -16.58 -3.88 19.46
C ASP A 81 -16.16 -5.03 18.54
N GLU A 82 -16.47 -4.91 17.26
CA GLU A 82 -15.98 -5.79 16.21
C GLU A 82 -14.72 -5.19 15.56
N VAL A 83 -13.80 -6.02 15.09
CA VAL A 83 -12.56 -5.57 14.45
C VAL A 83 -12.53 -6.03 12.99
N LEU A 84 -12.36 -5.09 12.05
CA LEU A 84 -12.10 -5.35 10.65
C LEU A 84 -10.60 -5.14 10.37
N GLY A 85 -9.84 -6.23 10.27
CA GLY A 85 -8.42 -6.22 9.92
C GLY A 85 -8.21 -6.21 8.41
N ILE A 86 -7.61 -5.16 7.88
CA ILE A 86 -7.33 -4.97 6.44
C ILE A 86 -5.82 -4.83 6.27
N PHE A 87 -5.16 -5.91 5.83
CA PHE A 87 -3.70 -5.97 5.79
C PHE A 87 -3.15 -6.06 4.36
N LEU A 88 -1.86 -5.66 4.22
CA LEU A 88 -1.15 -5.83 2.95
C LEU A 88 -1.18 -7.30 2.50
N SER A 89 -0.90 -7.51 1.21
CA SER A 89 -0.92 -8.83 0.59
C SER A 89 -0.12 -9.88 1.36
N ASP A 90 -0.75 -11.02 1.62
CA ASP A 90 -0.13 -12.21 2.22
C ASP A 90 1.03 -12.77 1.36
N ALA A 91 1.05 -12.47 0.04
CA ALA A 91 2.16 -12.83 -0.84
C ALA A 91 3.42 -11.95 -0.64
N LEU A 92 3.29 -10.80 0.04
CA LEU A 92 4.37 -9.85 0.29
C LEU A 92 4.85 -9.84 1.74
N SER A 93 3.98 -10.18 2.69
CA SER A 93 4.28 -10.15 4.13
C SER A 93 3.45 -11.17 4.91
N GLY A 94 4.00 -11.68 5.98
CA GLY A 94 3.28 -12.51 6.95
C GLY A 94 2.40 -11.74 7.93
N THR A 95 2.18 -10.42 7.74
CA THR A 95 1.42 -9.57 8.67
C THR A 95 -0.01 -10.07 8.87
N GLY A 96 -0.75 -10.37 7.77
CA GLY A 96 -2.10 -10.89 7.85
C GLY A 96 -2.18 -12.25 8.57
N GLN A 97 -1.22 -13.14 8.32
CA GLN A 97 -1.14 -14.42 9.02
C GLN A 97 -0.82 -14.25 10.50
N CYS A 98 0.09 -13.33 10.84
CA CYS A 98 0.41 -12.99 12.23
C CYS A 98 -0.82 -12.45 12.97
N ALA A 99 -1.60 -11.58 12.33
CA ALA A 99 -2.84 -11.04 12.87
C ALA A 99 -3.89 -12.14 13.16
N LYS A 100 -4.04 -13.12 12.26
CA LYS A 100 -4.94 -14.27 12.44
C LYS A 100 -4.51 -15.15 13.61
N ILE A 101 -3.22 -15.49 13.68
CA ILE A 101 -2.66 -16.27 14.81
C ILE A 101 -2.89 -15.56 16.14
N ALA A 102 -2.73 -14.24 16.18
CA ALA A 102 -2.98 -13.46 17.40
C ALA A 102 -4.45 -13.49 17.84
N ALA A 103 -5.41 -13.49 16.89
CA ALA A 103 -6.83 -13.63 17.21
C ALA A 103 -7.16 -15.03 17.77
N ASP A 104 -6.57 -16.07 17.18
CA ASP A 104 -6.72 -17.45 17.69
C ASP A 104 -6.15 -17.59 19.10
N LEU A 105 -4.96 -17.03 19.37
CA LEU A 105 -4.33 -17.03 20.71
C LEU A 105 -5.14 -16.24 21.74
N ALA A 106 -5.70 -15.10 21.36
CA ALA A 106 -6.56 -14.29 22.19
C ALA A 106 -7.94 -14.93 22.44
N ASN A 107 -8.27 -16.00 21.69
CA ASN A 107 -9.56 -16.68 21.71
C ASN A 107 -10.75 -15.72 21.55
N VAL A 108 -10.64 -14.84 20.54
CA VAL A 108 -11.68 -13.86 20.17
C VAL A 108 -12.33 -14.26 18.83
N ASP A 109 -13.63 -14.00 18.70
CA ASP A 109 -14.44 -14.31 17.52
C ASP A 109 -15.02 -13.05 16.84
N ASN A 110 -14.72 -11.88 17.40
CA ASN A 110 -15.20 -10.58 16.93
C ASN A 110 -14.28 -9.94 15.87
N VAL A 111 -13.44 -10.70 15.18
CA VAL A 111 -12.47 -10.19 14.20
C VAL A 111 -12.75 -10.77 12.80
N VAL A 112 -12.86 -9.89 11.82
CA VAL A 112 -12.98 -10.25 10.41
C VAL A 112 -11.72 -9.76 9.67
N PHE A 113 -11.16 -10.60 8.78
CA PHE A 113 -9.93 -10.30 8.05
C PHE A 113 -10.16 -10.14 6.56
N VAL A 114 -9.53 -9.14 5.98
CA VAL A 114 -9.44 -8.92 4.53
C VAL A 114 -7.97 -8.88 4.12
N ASN A 115 -7.56 -9.81 3.27
CA ASN A 115 -6.30 -9.72 2.54
C ASN A 115 -6.50 -8.81 1.34
N THR A 116 -5.83 -7.66 1.33
CA THR A 116 -6.01 -6.67 0.27
C THR A 116 -5.53 -7.14 -1.10
N GLU A 117 -4.70 -8.20 -1.15
CA GLU A 117 -3.97 -8.58 -2.36
C GLU A 117 -3.26 -7.40 -3.02
N ASN A 118 -2.97 -6.39 -2.23
CA ASN A 118 -2.35 -5.14 -2.64
C ASN A 118 -1.41 -4.65 -1.54
N VAL A 119 -0.83 -3.47 -1.73
CA VAL A 119 0.13 -2.84 -0.82
C VAL A 119 0.10 -1.32 -1.03
N CYS A 120 0.63 -0.55 -0.09
CA CYS A 120 0.86 0.88 -0.25
C CYS A 120 -0.45 1.64 -0.60
N LEU A 121 -0.47 2.39 -1.68
CA LEU A 121 -1.61 3.16 -2.13
C LEU A 121 -2.86 2.30 -2.38
N GLY A 122 -2.70 1.08 -2.89
CA GLY A 122 -3.82 0.17 -3.13
C GLY A 122 -4.45 -0.32 -1.82
N GLN A 123 -3.64 -0.71 -0.85
CA GLN A 123 -4.13 -1.05 0.49
C GLN A 123 -4.84 0.16 1.12
N SER A 124 -4.27 1.37 1.00
CA SER A 124 -4.87 2.61 1.50
C SER A 124 -6.26 2.87 0.90
N LEU A 125 -6.47 2.62 -0.40
CA LEU A 125 -7.77 2.76 -1.04
C LEU A 125 -8.82 1.83 -0.45
N LEU A 126 -8.49 0.56 -0.18
CA LEU A 126 -9.41 -0.38 0.45
C LEU A 126 -9.73 0.01 1.90
N VAL A 127 -8.75 0.50 2.66
CA VAL A 127 -8.99 1.00 4.02
C VAL A 127 -9.95 2.20 3.99
N ARG A 128 -9.78 3.13 3.06
CA ARG A 128 -10.68 4.28 2.89
C ARG A 128 -12.08 3.89 2.47
N LEU A 129 -12.19 2.92 1.56
CA LEU A 129 -13.47 2.35 1.17
C LEU A 129 -14.18 1.71 2.37
N ALA A 130 -13.45 0.95 3.20
CA ALA A 130 -14.01 0.37 4.42
C ALA A 130 -14.54 1.43 5.39
N VAL A 131 -13.82 2.56 5.54
CA VAL A 131 -14.28 3.71 6.35
C VAL A 131 -15.58 4.28 5.79
N GLN A 132 -15.67 4.51 4.47
CA GLN A 132 -16.88 5.02 3.83
C GLN A 132 -18.08 4.08 4.04
N LEU A 133 -17.87 2.77 3.88
CA LEU A 133 -18.92 1.76 4.07
C LEU A 133 -19.37 1.65 5.54
N ARG A 134 -18.41 1.72 6.50
CA ARG A 134 -18.70 1.78 7.92
C ARG A 134 -19.54 3.01 8.27
N ASP A 135 -19.14 4.16 7.80
CA ASP A 135 -19.81 5.43 8.07
C ASP A 135 -21.20 5.53 7.38
N ALA A 136 -21.40 4.74 6.31
CA ALA A 136 -22.70 4.51 5.70
C ALA A 136 -23.59 3.51 6.48
N GLY A 137 -23.08 2.93 7.58
CA GLY A 137 -23.85 2.04 8.46
C GLY A 137 -23.90 0.58 8.02
N LYS A 138 -23.03 0.13 7.11
CA LYS A 138 -22.95 -1.29 6.74
C LYS A 138 -22.37 -2.13 7.90
N THR A 139 -22.82 -3.38 7.99
CA THR A 139 -22.27 -4.35 8.94
C THR A 139 -20.86 -4.79 8.54
N ILE A 140 -20.07 -5.31 9.48
CA ILE A 140 -18.71 -5.78 9.21
C ILE A 140 -18.65 -6.83 8.09
N THR A 141 -19.65 -7.73 8.06
CA THR A 141 -19.74 -8.77 7.02
C THR A 141 -20.03 -8.17 5.63
N GLN A 142 -20.90 -7.15 5.57
CA GLN A 142 -21.19 -6.44 4.32
C GLN A 142 -19.96 -5.68 3.83
N ILE A 143 -19.25 -4.99 4.75
CA ILE A 143 -18.02 -4.28 4.40
C ILE A 143 -16.97 -5.26 3.86
N ALA A 144 -16.73 -6.37 4.56
CA ALA A 144 -15.77 -7.38 4.10
C ALA A 144 -16.13 -7.93 2.70
N ALA A 145 -17.41 -8.24 2.46
CA ALA A 145 -17.87 -8.71 1.16
C ALA A 145 -17.67 -7.67 0.04
N ASP A 146 -17.94 -6.39 0.33
CA ASP A 146 -17.72 -5.31 -0.64
C ASP A 146 -16.23 -5.09 -0.93
N LEU A 147 -15.35 -5.21 0.09
CA LEU A 147 -13.91 -5.14 -0.11
C LEU A 147 -13.38 -6.31 -0.94
N GLU A 148 -13.92 -7.53 -0.75
CA GLU A 148 -13.56 -8.70 -1.57
C GLU A 148 -13.94 -8.50 -3.05
N LYS A 149 -15.04 -7.80 -3.34
CA LYS A 149 -15.40 -7.39 -4.72
C LYS A 149 -14.46 -6.26 -5.21
N ALA A 150 -14.29 -5.22 -4.39
CA ALA A 150 -13.53 -4.03 -4.78
C ALA A 150 -12.06 -4.33 -5.09
N LYS A 151 -11.42 -5.28 -4.38
CA LYS A 151 -10.01 -5.62 -4.64
C LYS A 151 -9.77 -6.22 -6.03
N GLN A 152 -10.79 -6.81 -6.68
CA GLN A 152 -10.68 -7.33 -8.05
C GLN A 152 -10.62 -6.21 -9.10
N HIS A 153 -11.09 -5.02 -8.74
CA HIS A 153 -11.11 -3.81 -9.55
C HIS A 153 -10.05 -2.78 -9.10
N LEU A 154 -9.19 -3.18 -8.17
CA LEU A 154 -8.16 -2.32 -7.61
C LEU A 154 -6.83 -2.51 -8.32
N HIS A 155 -6.30 -1.45 -8.88
CA HIS A 155 -5.03 -1.44 -9.60
C HIS A 155 -4.01 -0.52 -8.93
N LEU A 156 -2.76 -0.98 -8.92
CA LEU A 156 -1.59 -0.17 -8.55
C LEU A 156 -0.55 -0.33 -9.65
N VAL A 157 -0.14 0.79 -10.23
CA VAL A 157 0.96 0.86 -11.21
C VAL A 157 1.96 1.93 -10.78
N ALA A 158 3.24 1.61 -10.91
CA ALA A 158 4.32 2.49 -10.48
C ALA A 158 5.55 2.35 -11.37
N ALA A 159 6.31 3.43 -11.51
CA ALA A 159 7.66 3.40 -12.05
C ALA A 159 8.66 3.35 -10.88
N VAL A 160 9.78 2.66 -11.10
CA VAL A 160 10.91 2.64 -10.17
C VAL A 160 12.21 2.91 -10.93
N ASP A 161 13.23 3.38 -10.22
CA ASP A 161 14.55 3.61 -10.83
C ASP A 161 15.33 2.31 -11.03
N ASP A 162 15.22 1.38 -10.07
CA ASP A 162 16.01 0.15 -10.06
C ASP A 162 15.25 -0.98 -9.35
N LEU A 163 15.24 -2.16 -9.95
CA LEU A 163 14.67 -3.37 -9.36
C LEU A 163 15.52 -3.98 -8.23
N LYS A 164 16.72 -3.45 -7.97
CA LYS A 164 17.66 -4.01 -6.98
C LYS A 164 17.07 -4.08 -5.57
N TYR A 165 16.26 -3.09 -5.19
CA TYR A 165 15.62 -3.01 -3.87
C TYR A 165 14.59 -4.13 -3.71
N LEU A 166 13.66 -4.26 -4.65
CA LEU A 166 12.67 -5.34 -4.68
C LEU A 166 13.31 -6.72 -4.74
N ARG A 167 14.38 -6.87 -5.55
CA ARG A 167 15.10 -8.14 -5.70
C ARG A 167 15.80 -8.52 -4.40
N LYS A 168 16.55 -7.60 -3.80
CA LYS A 168 17.26 -7.85 -2.52
C LYS A 168 16.29 -8.08 -1.37
N GLY A 169 15.14 -7.38 -1.37
CA GLY A 169 14.07 -7.58 -0.41
C GLY A 169 13.24 -8.85 -0.61
N GLY A 170 13.42 -9.56 -1.73
CA GLY A 170 12.66 -10.78 -2.06
C GLY A 170 11.17 -10.55 -2.39
N ARG A 171 10.75 -9.30 -2.69
CA ARG A 171 9.35 -8.94 -3.01
C ARG A 171 9.11 -8.77 -4.51
N LEU A 172 10.11 -9.04 -5.35
CA LEU A 172 9.93 -9.12 -6.80
C LEU A 172 9.58 -10.57 -7.20
N SER A 173 8.53 -10.73 -8.00
CA SER A 173 8.15 -12.06 -8.49
C SER A 173 9.27 -12.68 -9.33
N ALA A 174 9.43 -14.01 -9.26
CA ALA A 174 10.50 -14.73 -9.97
C ALA A 174 10.49 -14.50 -11.49
N ALA A 175 9.31 -14.32 -12.08
CA ALA A 175 9.15 -14.00 -13.50
C ALA A 175 9.75 -12.64 -13.92
N ALA A 176 9.85 -11.70 -12.97
CA ALA A 176 10.40 -10.36 -13.20
C ALA A 176 11.94 -10.29 -13.04
N ALA A 177 12.57 -11.33 -12.53
CA ALA A 177 14.01 -11.36 -12.18
C ALA A 177 14.98 -11.22 -13.39
N VAL A 178 14.50 -11.34 -14.62
CA VAL A 178 15.31 -11.37 -15.86
C VAL A 178 15.68 -9.97 -16.38
N ALA A 179 15.18 -8.88 -15.78
CA ALA A 179 15.47 -7.53 -16.24
C ALA A 179 16.85 -7.06 -15.75
N GLY A 180 17.90 -7.38 -16.48
CA GLY A 180 19.23 -6.78 -16.32
C GLY A 180 19.17 -5.26 -16.48
N GLY A 181 19.91 -4.52 -15.64
CA GLY A 181 19.96 -3.06 -15.66
C GLY A 181 20.46 -2.54 -17.03
N MET A 182 19.57 -1.93 -17.80
CA MET A 182 19.93 -1.15 -18.97
C MET A 182 19.94 0.33 -18.61
N LEU A 183 21.00 1.02 -18.93
CA LEU A 183 21.15 2.44 -18.65
C LEU A 183 19.97 3.26 -19.22
N GLY A 184 19.29 4.02 -18.36
CA GLY A 184 18.19 4.90 -18.75
C GLY A 184 16.83 4.20 -18.95
N ILE A 185 16.71 2.89 -18.65
CA ILE A 185 15.44 2.17 -18.68
C ILE A 185 14.86 2.12 -17.25
N LYS A 186 13.63 2.62 -17.11
CA LYS A 186 12.85 2.58 -15.86
C LYS A 186 11.83 1.44 -15.94
N PRO A 187 11.84 0.50 -14.97
CA PRO A 187 10.81 -0.53 -14.85
C PRO A 187 9.46 0.06 -14.51
N ILE A 188 8.40 -0.48 -15.10
CA ILE A 188 7.01 -0.25 -14.71
C ILE A 188 6.52 -1.49 -13.97
N LEU A 189 6.03 -1.28 -12.78
CA LEU A 189 5.53 -2.32 -11.89
C LEU A 189 4.00 -2.28 -11.81
N ALA A 190 3.39 -3.42 -11.54
CA ALA A 190 2.00 -3.52 -11.12
C ALA A 190 1.89 -4.53 -9.97
N VAL A 191 0.80 -4.46 -9.22
CA VAL A 191 0.40 -5.53 -8.30
C VAL A 191 -0.67 -6.36 -8.99
N ILE A 192 -0.40 -7.65 -9.15
CA ILE A 192 -1.31 -8.62 -9.77
C ILE A 192 -1.37 -9.84 -8.87
N GLU A 193 -2.58 -10.27 -8.49
CA GLU A 193 -2.81 -11.38 -7.58
C GLU A 193 -1.93 -11.29 -6.31
N GLY A 194 -1.86 -10.08 -5.74
CA GLY A 194 -1.11 -9.80 -4.53
C GLY A 194 0.42 -9.75 -4.68
N LYS A 195 0.97 -9.88 -5.89
CA LYS A 195 2.42 -9.94 -6.15
C LYS A 195 2.89 -8.73 -6.95
N VAL A 196 4.09 -8.24 -6.64
CA VAL A 196 4.73 -7.20 -7.46
C VAL A 196 5.33 -7.85 -8.70
N VAL A 197 4.85 -7.41 -9.87
CA VAL A 197 5.28 -7.92 -11.18
C VAL A 197 5.86 -6.80 -12.04
N LEU A 198 6.74 -7.16 -12.97
CA LEU A 198 7.21 -6.25 -14.01
C LEU A 198 6.16 -6.16 -15.12
N ALA A 199 5.42 -5.06 -15.15
CA ALA A 199 4.34 -4.82 -16.11
C ALA A 199 4.81 -4.12 -17.40
N GLY A 200 6.05 -3.61 -17.40
CA GLY A 200 6.61 -2.93 -18.57
C GLY A 200 7.98 -2.33 -18.32
N LYS A 201 8.51 -1.68 -19.33
CA LYS A 201 9.77 -0.94 -19.29
C LYS A 201 9.63 0.31 -20.15
N ALA A 202 10.22 1.41 -19.70
CA ALA A 202 10.20 2.67 -20.43
C ALA A 202 11.58 3.34 -20.44
N ARG A 203 11.87 4.13 -21.45
CA ARG A 203 13.12 4.86 -21.55
C ARG A 203 12.90 6.34 -21.20
N GLY A 204 13.59 6.81 -20.16
CA GLY A 204 13.46 8.18 -19.66
C GLY A 204 12.08 8.49 -19.09
N LEU A 205 11.93 9.62 -18.42
CA LEU A 205 10.67 10.04 -17.79
C LEU A 205 9.50 10.21 -18.79
N PRO A 206 9.66 10.80 -19.98
CA PRO A 206 8.55 10.90 -20.92
C PRO A 206 7.99 9.54 -21.32
N GLY A 207 8.86 8.55 -21.56
CA GLY A 207 8.44 7.19 -21.87
C GLY A 207 7.72 6.51 -20.70
N VAL A 208 8.10 6.83 -19.46
CA VAL A 208 7.42 6.33 -18.26
C VAL A 208 5.97 6.80 -18.20
N TYR A 209 5.71 8.08 -18.43
CA TYR A 209 4.34 8.60 -18.40
C TYR A 209 3.45 7.98 -19.47
N VAL A 210 3.97 7.85 -20.71
CA VAL A 210 3.24 7.14 -21.77
C VAL A 210 2.92 5.71 -21.36
N ALA A 211 3.87 4.99 -20.75
CA ALA A 211 3.64 3.63 -20.29
C ALA A 211 2.63 3.54 -19.12
N LEU A 212 2.66 4.49 -18.18
CA LEU A 212 1.71 4.54 -17.07
C LEU A 212 0.29 4.83 -17.58
N PHE A 213 0.10 5.83 -18.46
CA PHE A 213 -1.21 6.14 -19.02
C PHE A 213 -1.78 4.97 -19.81
N LYS A 214 -0.93 4.34 -20.64
CA LYS A 214 -1.33 3.12 -21.37
C LYS A 214 -1.77 2.00 -20.41
N LYS A 215 -1.05 1.81 -19.29
CA LYS A 215 -1.42 0.81 -18.29
C LYS A 215 -2.74 1.13 -17.59
N ILE A 216 -2.99 2.39 -17.26
CA ILE A 216 -4.27 2.83 -16.71
C ILE A 216 -5.41 2.47 -17.67
N ASP A 217 -5.24 2.76 -18.96
CA ASP A 217 -6.25 2.44 -19.98
C ASP A 217 -6.45 0.92 -20.15
N GLU A 218 -5.35 0.14 -20.21
CA GLU A 218 -5.37 -1.33 -20.30
C GLU A 218 -6.05 -2.00 -19.09
N MET A 219 -6.03 -1.34 -17.92
CA MET A 219 -6.65 -1.80 -16.68
C MET A 219 -8.09 -1.27 -16.49
N GLY A 220 -8.76 -0.84 -17.54
CA GLY A 220 -10.17 -0.42 -17.50
C GLY A 220 -10.37 1.08 -17.24
N GLY A 221 -9.29 1.85 -17.09
CA GLY A 221 -9.35 3.29 -16.77
C GLY A 221 -9.78 3.58 -15.34
N ILE A 222 -9.71 4.83 -14.93
CA ILE A 222 -9.98 5.24 -13.54
C ILE A 222 -11.49 5.47 -13.34
N HIS A 223 -12.04 4.90 -12.27
CA HIS A 223 -13.45 5.08 -11.90
C HIS A 223 -13.72 6.52 -11.45
N PRO A 224 -14.71 7.24 -12.02
CA PRO A 224 -14.94 8.65 -11.72
C PRO A 224 -15.51 8.90 -10.30
N GLY A 225 -16.11 7.90 -9.68
CA GLY A 225 -16.70 8.00 -8.32
C GLY A 225 -15.73 7.76 -7.18
N TYR A 226 -14.49 7.35 -7.45
CA TYR A 226 -13.48 7.09 -6.42
C TYR A 226 -12.21 7.87 -6.70
N THR A 227 -11.74 8.61 -5.68
CA THR A 227 -10.52 9.41 -5.79
C THR A 227 -9.29 8.51 -5.83
N PRO A 228 -8.47 8.53 -6.90
CA PRO A 228 -7.23 7.78 -6.95
C PRO A 228 -6.20 8.34 -5.96
N LEU A 229 -5.22 7.49 -5.59
CA LEU A 229 -4.09 7.86 -4.75
C LEU A 229 -2.81 7.87 -5.57
N LEU A 230 -2.03 8.95 -5.45
CA LEU A 230 -0.71 9.08 -6.03
C LEU A 230 0.35 9.00 -4.94
N GLY A 231 1.48 8.36 -5.27
CA GLY A 231 2.59 8.25 -4.34
C GLY A 231 3.93 8.49 -5.01
N TYR A 232 4.87 9.00 -4.21
CA TYR A 232 6.27 9.20 -4.60
C TYR A 232 7.20 8.90 -3.41
N THR A 233 8.42 8.56 -3.69
CA THR A 233 9.42 8.31 -2.65
C THR A 233 10.23 9.56 -2.31
N VAL A 234 10.90 10.17 -3.27
CA VAL A 234 11.81 11.30 -3.04
C VAL A 234 11.34 12.60 -3.71
N ASN A 235 10.94 12.53 -4.97
CA ASN A 235 10.66 13.72 -5.77
C ASN A 235 9.17 13.85 -6.13
N PRO A 236 8.41 14.74 -5.46
CA PRO A 236 6.98 14.92 -5.75
C PRO A 236 6.72 15.50 -7.15
N ARG A 237 7.71 16.15 -7.79
CA ARG A 237 7.55 16.72 -9.14
C ARG A 237 7.33 15.64 -10.20
N GLU A 238 7.74 14.41 -9.94
CA GLU A 238 7.48 13.28 -10.84
C GLU A 238 6.00 12.92 -10.94
N LEU A 239 5.16 13.38 -10.03
CA LEU A 239 3.71 13.20 -10.11
C LEU A 239 3.01 14.24 -11.00
N GLN A 240 3.66 15.35 -11.36
CA GLN A 240 2.99 16.45 -12.07
C GLN A 240 2.28 16.02 -13.36
N PRO A 241 2.86 15.20 -14.26
CA PRO A 241 2.13 14.73 -15.44
C PRO A 241 0.93 13.83 -15.13
N LEU A 242 0.98 13.03 -14.04
CA LEU A 242 -0.16 12.25 -13.59
C LEU A 242 -1.27 13.17 -13.04
N LEU A 243 -0.91 14.19 -12.26
CA LEU A 243 -1.85 15.19 -11.74
C LEU A 243 -2.56 15.92 -12.90
N THR A 244 -1.79 16.38 -13.88
CA THR A 244 -2.33 17.03 -15.09
C THR A 244 -3.27 16.07 -15.84
N TYR A 245 -2.87 14.81 -16.02
CA TYR A 245 -3.72 13.80 -16.68
C TYR A 245 -5.06 13.60 -15.94
N LEU A 246 -5.04 13.52 -14.61
CA LEU A 246 -6.25 13.37 -13.79
C LEU A 246 -7.16 14.60 -13.89
N GLN A 247 -6.59 15.80 -13.87
CA GLN A 247 -7.33 17.05 -14.00
C GLN A 247 -7.97 17.21 -15.38
N ASP A 248 -7.18 17.01 -16.44
CA ASP A 248 -7.62 17.25 -17.82
C ASP A 248 -8.61 16.20 -18.33
N ASN A 249 -8.44 14.92 -17.92
CA ASN A 249 -9.23 13.82 -18.47
C ASN A 249 -10.36 13.35 -17.55
N LEU A 250 -10.22 13.53 -16.23
CA LEU A 250 -11.20 13.08 -15.24
C LEU A 250 -11.81 14.21 -14.42
N HIS A 251 -11.36 15.45 -14.64
CA HIS A 251 -11.81 16.64 -13.90
C HIS A 251 -11.65 16.48 -12.37
N LEU A 252 -10.59 15.78 -11.94
CA LEU A 252 -10.23 15.59 -10.54
C LEU A 252 -9.25 16.68 -10.11
N ASP A 253 -9.74 17.67 -9.37
CA ASP A 253 -8.95 18.85 -8.99
C ASP A 253 -7.99 18.60 -7.81
N ALA A 254 -8.26 17.60 -6.97
CA ALA A 254 -7.49 17.36 -5.77
C ALA A 254 -7.33 15.85 -5.46
N PRO A 255 -6.58 15.09 -6.26
CA PRO A 255 -6.24 13.71 -5.92
C PRO A 255 -5.38 13.68 -4.65
N LEU A 256 -5.48 12.60 -3.89
CA LEU A 256 -4.64 12.42 -2.71
C LEU A 256 -3.21 12.06 -3.12
N VAL A 257 -2.24 12.79 -2.56
CA VAL A 257 -0.81 12.57 -2.80
C VAL A 257 -0.13 12.13 -1.51
N ARG A 258 0.74 11.12 -1.59
CA ARG A 258 1.48 10.57 -0.45
C ARG A 258 2.97 10.48 -0.74
N GLN A 259 3.79 10.83 0.26
CA GLN A 259 5.15 10.36 0.30
C GLN A 259 5.14 8.94 0.87
N ILE A 260 5.75 8.00 0.15
CA ILE A 260 5.79 6.58 0.51
C ILE A 260 6.68 6.37 1.73
N GLY A 261 6.19 5.57 2.70
CA GLY A 261 6.85 5.31 3.98
C GLY A 261 8.10 4.42 3.90
N CYS A 262 8.69 4.20 5.07
CA CYS A 262 10.01 3.54 5.16
C CYS A 262 9.96 2.07 4.76
N VAL A 263 8.91 1.33 5.16
CA VAL A 263 8.75 -0.09 4.83
C VAL A 263 8.66 -0.30 3.33
N ILE A 264 7.77 0.40 2.66
CA ILE A 264 7.62 0.31 1.20
C ILE A 264 8.87 0.85 0.50
N GLY A 265 9.41 1.97 0.98
CA GLY A 265 10.65 2.56 0.47
C GLY A 265 11.86 1.64 0.52
N THR A 266 11.97 0.79 1.55
CA THR A 266 13.02 -0.24 1.66
C THR A 266 13.02 -1.18 0.44
N HIS A 267 11.83 -1.50 -0.09
CA HIS A 267 11.67 -2.44 -1.20
C HIS A 267 11.59 -1.77 -2.57
N THR A 268 11.07 -0.54 -2.67
CA THR A 268 10.97 0.19 -3.94
C THR A 268 12.20 1.04 -4.25
N GLY A 269 12.87 1.49 -3.20
CA GLY A 269 14.02 2.41 -3.31
C GLY A 269 13.60 3.86 -3.63
N PRO A 270 14.58 4.76 -3.71
CA PRO A 270 14.36 6.14 -4.16
C PRO A 270 14.00 6.18 -5.65
N GLY A 271 13.25 7.23 -6.07
CA GLY A 271 12.84 7.45 -7.47
C GLY A 271 11.65 6.58 -7.90
N ALA A 272 10.90 6.02 -6.94
CA ALA A 272 9.62 5.38 -7.22
C ALA A 272 8.48 6.40 -7.18
N PHE A 273 7.53 6.30 -8.12
CA PHE A 273 6.28 7.03 -8.12
C PHE A 273 5.19 6.27 -8.88
N GLY A 274 3.94 6.52 -8.56
CA GLY A 274 2.84 5.79 -9.18
C GLY A 274 1.47 6.20 -8.70
N ILE A 275 0.48 5.39 -9.07
CA ILE A 275 -0.94 5.61 -8.81
C ILE A 275 -1.63 4.30 -8.46
N ALA A 276 -2.57 4.38 -7.51
CA ALA A 276 -3.56 3.35 -7.28
C ALA A 276 -4.97 3.90 -7.56
N PHE A 277 -5.82 3.07 -8.14
CA PHE A 277 -7.17 3.45 -8.54
C PHE A 277 -8.08 2.22 -8.63
N PHE A 278 -9.39 2.44 -8.51
CA PHE A 278 -10.40 1.48 -8.94
C PHE A 278 -10.70 1.69 -10.42
N ASP A 279 -10.90 0.59 -11.16
CA ASP A 279 -11.33 0.66 -12.57
C ASP A 279 -12.82 1.00 -12.70
N LYS A 280 -13.25 1.30 -13.93
CA LYS A 280 -14.63 1.73 -14.24
C LYS A 280 -15.68 0.63 -14.09
N GLU A 281 -15.26 -0.62 -13.93
CA GLU A 281 -16.17 -1.77 -13.81
C GLU A 281 -16.58 -2.01 -12.35
N LEU A 282 -15.97 -1.35 -11.38
CA LEU A 282 -16.37 -1.47 -9.97
C LEU A 282 -17.79 -0.98 -9.76
N VAL A 283 -18.65 -1.87 -9.30
CA VAL A 283 -20.02 -1.57 -8.86
C VAL A 283 -20.23 -2.14 -7.46
N LEU A 284 -20.47 -1.26 -6.48
CA LEU A 284 -20.87 -1.63 -5.13
C LEU A 284 -22.32 -1.18 -4.90
N GLU A 285 -23.11 -2.05 -4.27
CA GLU A 285 -24.51 -1.80 -3.92
C GLU A 285 -24.68 -1.02 -2.61
#